data_09e3b2be6f72770cfe83a175fd624408
#
_entry.id   09e3b2be6f72770cfe83a175fd624408
#
_cell.length_a   1.000
_cell.length_b   1.000
_cell.length_c   1.000
_cell.angle_alpha   90.00
_cell.angle_beta   90.00
_cell.angle_gamma   90.00
#
_symmetry.space_group_name_H-M   'P 1'
#
loop_
_entity.id
_entity.type
_entity.pdbx_description
1 polymer ?
#
loop_
_entity_poly.entity_id
_entity_poly.type
_entity_poly.pdbx_seq_one_letter_code
_entity_poly.pdbx_strand_id
1 'polypeptide(L)'
;MPNGKKFAALLVGAVLLFAGCSNKVEEKPVEKVTTGKVAPAIEIGKPFDPGTLKDQFGREGRVTPGTEKVIMVFAKSTGHLVKEYLNKKPADYLDKEHVVFIADVSGMPSMILKYVALPDLQKHEYSIFLITDEKAAEKFKPAGHADRIMVIDLDEGRVEEVEFVTTEKDLEEAID
;
A
#
# COMPACT_ATOMS: atom_id res chain seq x y z
N MET A 1 54.77 -4.50 -47.15
CA MET A 1 53.67 -3.74 -46.56
C MET A 1 52.35 -4.30 -47.07
N PRO A 2 51.55 -4.96 -46.24
CA PRO A 2 50.14 -4.64 -46.25
C PRO A 2 49.57 -4.64 -44.82
N ASN A 3 48.63 -3.76 -44.62
CA ASN A 3 47.93 -3.54 -43.38
C ASN A 3 46.92 -4.65 -43.06
N GLY A 4 47.07 -5.28 -41.91
CA GLY A 4 46.07 -6.15 -41.33
C GLY A 4 44.97 -5.39 -40.60
N LYS A 5 43.74 -5.39 -41.11
CA LYS A 5 42.57 -4.92 -40.43
C LYS A 5 42.04 -5.97 -39.47
N LYS A 6 42.11 -5.69 -38.16
CA LYS A 6 41.50 -6.54 -37.13
C LYS A 6 40.00 -6.26 -37.09
N PHE A 7 39.20 -7.24 -37.46
CA PHE A 7 37.76 -7.25 -37.24
C PHE A 7 37.50 -7.63 -35.78
N ALA A 8 36.97 -6.67 -35.00
CA ALA A 8 36.43 -6.95 -33.68
C ALA A 8 34.99 -7.49 -33.86
N ALA A 9 34.79 -8.76 -33.54
CA ALA A 9 33.46 -9.36 -33.48
C ALA A 9 32.73 -8.87 -32.23
N LEU A 10 31.67 -8.10 -32.45
CA LEU A 10 30.76 -7.65 -31.39
C LEU A 10 29.78 -8.81 -31.11
N LEU A 11 30.00 -9.54 -30.01
CA LEU A 11 29.03 -10.49 -29.49
C LEU A 11 27.86 -9.74 -28.83
N VAL A 12 26.77 -9.59 -29.56
CA VAL A 12 25.49 -9.11 -29.00
C VAL A 12 24.87 -10.30 -28.25
N GLY A 13 25.07 -10.30 -26.93
CA GLY A 13 24.38 -11.21 -26.04
C GLY A 13 22.90 -10.80 -25.93
N ALA A 14 22.00 -11.54 -26.56
CA ALA A 14 20.57 -11.40 -26.36
C ALA A 14 20.22 -11.90 -24.96
N VAL A 15 19.99 -10.97 -24.02
CA VAL A 15 19.39 -11.28 -22.73
C VAL A 15 17.90 -11.52 -22.96
N LEU A 16 17.51 -12.79 -22.99
CA LEU A 16 16.11 -13.19 -22.95
C LEU A 16 15.56 -12.86 -21.55
N LEU A 17 14.89 -11.72 -21.44
CA LEU A 17 14.06 -11.40 -20.28
C LEU A 17 12.85 -12.34 -20.28
N PHE A 18 12.91 -13.39 -19.47
CA PHE A 18 11.72 -14.14 -19.09
C PHE A 18 10.83 -13.20 -18.27
N ALA A 19 9.80 -12.64 -18.90
CA ALA A 19 8.71 -11.97 -18.22
C ALA A 19 7.89 -13.03 -17.46
N GLY A 20 8.39 -13.42 -16.29
CA GLY A 20 7.57 -14.10 -15.30
C GLY A 20 6.52 -13.13 -14.81
N CYS A 21 5.24 -13.49 -14.88
CA CYS A 21 4.15 -12.76 -14.22
C CYS A 21 4.35 -12.89 -12.69
N SER A 22 5.23 -12.09 -12.16
CA SER A 22 5.43 -11.96 -10.72
C SER A 22 4.46 -10.88 -10.22
N ASN A 23 3.60 -11.24 -9.25
CA ASN A 23 2.74 -10.32 -8.52
C ASN A 23 3.54 -9.38 -7.58
N LYS A 24 4.80 -9.13 -7.88
CA LYS A 24 5.64 -8.23 -7.09
C LYS A 24 5.30 -6.78 -7.40
N VAL A 25 5.30 -5.96 -6.37
CA VAL A 25 5.30 -4.50 -6.51
C VAL A 25 6.61 -4.09 -7.17
N GLU A 26 6.55 -3.22 -8.17
CA GLU A 26 7.74 -2.65 -8.79
C GLU A 26 8.41 -1.71 -7.80
N GLU A 27 9.70 -1.90 -7.52
CA GLU A 27 10.44 -1.04 -6.63
C GLU A 27 10.56 0.37 -7.23
N LYS A 28 10.05 1.36 -6.49
CA LYS A 28 10.10 2.77 -6.84
C LYS A 28 10.66 3.56 -5.66
N PRO A 29 11.34 4.68 -5.89
CA PRO A 29 11.82 5.52 -4.79
C PRO A 29 10.67 5.95 -3.87
N VAL A 30 10.95 6.07 -2.57
CA VAL A 30 10.02 6.64 -1.61
C VAL A 30 9.69 8.08 -2.04
N GLU A 31 8.44 8.42 -2.02
CA GLU A 31 7.94 9.77 -2.31
C GLU A 31 7.21 10.30 -1.10
N LYS A 32 7.63 11.45 -0.59
CA LYS A 32 7.04 12.13 0.56
C LYS A 32 6.30 13.39 0.12
N VAL A 33 5.10 13.56 0.62
CA VAL A 33 4.26 14.73 0.37
C VAL A 33 3.95 15.41 1.69
N THR A 34 4.47 16.64 1.85
CA THR A 34 4.34 17.45 3.07
C THR A 34 3.48 18.69 2.87
N THR A 35 2.95 18.91 1.67
CA THR A 35 2.09 20.06 1.36
C THR A 35 1.05 19.71 0.30
N GLY A 36 -0.12 20.34 0.38
CA GLY A 36 -1.13 20.26 -0.66
C GLY A 36 -2.03 19.04 -0.58
N LYS A 37 -2.67 18.74 -1.69
CA LYS A 37 -3.70 17.71 -1.82
C LYS A 37 -3.12 16.42 -2.42
N VAL A 38 -3.32 15.32 -1.73
CA VAL A 38 -2.83 13.98 -2.14
C VAL A 38 -3.92 13.17 -2.86
N ALA A 39 -5.15 13.25 -2.33
CA ALA A 39 -6.33 12.61 -2.90
C ALA A 39 -7.56 13.49 -2.65
N PRO A 40 -8.71 13.24 -3.26
CA PRO A 40 -9.90 14.09 -3.05
C PRO A 40 -10.26 14.37 -1.59
N ALA A 41 -10.04 13.40 -0.70
CA ALA A 41 -10.31 13.54 0.74
C ALA A 41 -9.04 13.55 1.61
N ILE A 42 -7.84 13.64 1.02
CA ILE A 42 -6.57 13.69 1.74
C ILE A 42 -5.82 14.95 1.35
N GLU A 43 -5.64 15.86 2.31
CA GLU A 43 -4.91 17.12 2.14
C GLU A 43 -4.09 17.39 3.40
N ILE A 44 -2.82 17.75 3.22
CA ILE A 44 -1.92 18.06 4.32
C ILE A 44 -2.48 19.19 5.18
N GLY A 45 -2.43 19.03 6.51
CA GLY A 45 -2.97 19.95 7.50
C GLY A 45 -4.48 19.85 7.73
N LYS A 46 -5.21 18.97 6.99
CA LYS A 46 -6.65 18.76 7.15
C LYS A 46 -6.96 17.50 7.96
N PRO A 47 -8.12 17.44 8.62
CA PRO A 47 -8.56 16.22 9.29
C PRO A 47 -8.67 15.06 8.32
N PHE A 48 -8.20 13.87 8.74
CA PHE A 48 -8.38 12.62 8.02
C PHE A 48 -9.52 11.81 8.66
N ASP A 49 -10.61 11.63 7.94
CA ASP A 49 -11.77 10.86 8.42
C ASP A 49 -12.34 9.97 7.31
N PRO A 50 -12.00 8.69 7.29
CA PRO A 50 -12.60 7.71 6.38
C PRO A 50 -14.00 7.28 6.83
N GLY A 51 -14.51 7.79 7.93
CA GLY A 51 -15.75 7.36 8.55
C GLY A 51 -15.61 6.06 9.34
N THR A 52 -16.75 5.44 9.63
CA THR A 52 -16.78 4.10 10.26
C THR A 52 -16.59 3.04 9.18
N LEU A 53 -15.55 2.23 9.34
CA LEU A 53 -15.23 1.10 8.46
C LEU A 53 -15.48 -0.22 9.20
N LYS A 54 -15.62 -1.31 8.47
CA LYS A 54 -15.67 -2.67 9.02
C LYS A 54 -14.39 -3.41 8.68
N ASP A 55 -13.87 -4.15 9.64
CA ASP A 55 -12.75 -5.04 9.40
C ASP A 55 -13.20 -6.35 8.73
N GLN A 56 -12.25 -7.25 8.46
CA GLN A 56 -12.49 -8.55 7.85
C GLN A 56 -13.41 -9.47 8.69
N PHE A 57 -13.62 -9.16 9.98
CA PHE A 57 -14.54 -9.88 10.87
C PHE A 57 -15.90 -9.19 11.01
N GLY A 58 -16.08 -8.04 10.35
CA GLY A 58 -17.30 -7.21 10.42
C GLY A 58 -17.37 -6.32 11.65
N ARG A 59 -16.29 -6.19 12.42
CA ARG A 59 -16.19 -5.29 13.58
C ARG A 59 -16.02 -3.87 13.08
N GLU A 60 -16.75 -2.94 13.67
CA GLU A 60 -16.67 -1.53 13.32
C GLU A 60 -15.47 -0.86 14.00
N GLY A 61 -14.80 0.02 13.24
CA GLY A 61 -13.72 0.85 13.74
C GLY A 61 -13.59 2.13 12.94
N ARG A 62 -12.76 3.02 13.43
CA ARG A 62 -12.47 4.32 12.82
C ARG A 62 -11.08 4.81 13.17
N VAL A 63 -10.60 5.74 12.40
CA VAL A 63 -9.43 6.54 12.77
C VAL A 63 -9.81 7.47 13.92
N THR A 64 -8.99 7.53 14.95
CA THR A 64 -9.22 8.34 16.16
C THR A 64 -8.09 9.35 16.33
N PRO A 65 -8.24 10.37 17.19
CA PRO A 65 -7.13 11.29 17.49
C PRO A 65 -5.87 10.61 18.05
N GLY A 66 -6.01 9.41 18.60
CA GLY A 66 -4.87 8.60 19.05
C GLY A 66 -4.24 7.71 17.97
N THR A 67 -4.76 7.75 16.74
CA THR A 67 -4.12 7.07 15.60
C THR A 67 -2.98 7.96 15.09
N GLU A 68 -1.79 7.42 15.04
CA GLU A 68 -0.59 8.16 14.60
C GLU A 68 -0.31 7.91 13.11
N LYS A 69 -0.59 6.70 12.62
CA LYS A 69 -0.35 6.38 11.22
C LYS A 69 -1.51 5.58 10.61
N VAL A 70 -1.70 5.78 9.31
CA VAL A 70 -2.67 4.99 8.53
C VAL A 70 -1.98 4.40 7.30
N ILE A 71 -1.99 3.08 7.18
CA ILE A 71 -1.56 2.38 5.96
C ILE A 71 -2.77 2.20 5.06
N MET A 72 -2.69 2.68 3.82
CA MET A 72 -3.74 2.46 2.81
C MET A 72 -3.18 1.76 1.57
N VAL A 73 -3.93 0.77 1.07
CA VAL A 73 -3.59 0.04 -0.16
C VAL A 73 -4.78 0.00 -1.12
N PHE A 74 -4.49 0.18 -2.41
CA PHE A 74 -5.49 0.24 -3.50
C PHE A 74 -5.25 -0.83 -4.57
N ALA A 75 -4.19 -1.64 -4.42
CA ALA A 75 -3.87 -2.73 -5.33
C ALA A 75 -3.63 -4.03 -4.56
N LYS A 76 -3.93 -5.18 -5.21
CA LYS A 76 -3.73 -6.50 -4.63
C LYS A 76 -2.27 -6.75 -4.25
N SER A 77 -1.32 -6.31 -5.09
CA SER A 77 0.11 -6.48 -4.86
C SER A 77 0.59 -5.76 -3.61
N THR A 78 0.17 -4.50 -3.42
CA THR A 78 0.53 -3.71 -2.23
C THR A 78 -0.13 -4.25 -0.96
N GLY A 79 -1.40 -4.68 -1.05
CA GLY A 79 -2.06 -5.36 0.06
C GLY A 79 -1.38 -6.68 0.46
N HIS A 80 -0.83 -7.41 -0.51
CA HIS A 80 -0.06 -8.62 -0.24
C HIS A 80 1.26 -8.31 0.48
N LEU A 81 1.99 -7.31 0.02
CA LEU A 81 3.25 -6.87 0.63
C LEU A 81 3.04 -6.42 2.10
N VAL A 82 2.02 -5.62 2.37
CA VAL A 82 1.69 -5.20 3.75
C VAL A 82 1.36 -6.41 4.63
N LYS A 83 0.59 -7.39 4.13
CA LYS A 83 0.30 -8.62 4.88
C LYS A 83 1.55 -9.46 5.14
N GLU A 84 2.45 -9.60 4.17
CA GLU A 84 3.73 -10.31 4.36
C GLU A 84 4.59 -9.63 5.42
N TYR A 85 4.65 -8.31 5.43
CA TYR A 85 5.33 -7.53 6.46
C TYR A 85 4.71 -7.75 7.85
N LEU A 86 3.39 -7.56 7.98
CA LEU A 86 2.68 -7.67 9.25
C LEU A 86 2.68 -9.11 9.82
N ASN A 87 2.72 -10.14 8.97
CA ASN A 87 2.83 -11.52 9.42
C ASN A 87 4.16 -11.85 10.14
N LYS A 88 5.16 -10.98 10.01
CA LYS A 88 6.46 -11.09 10.72
C LYS A 88 6.45 -10.36 12.06
N LYS A 89 5.41 -9.58 12.33
CA LYS A 89 5.25 -8.78 13.55
C LYS A 89 4.28 -9.47 14.54
N PRO A 90 4.33 -9.11 15.82
CA PRO A 90 3.33 -9.58 16.79
C PRO A 90 1.91 -9.18 16.38
N ALA A 91 0.90 -9.95 16.80
CA ALA A 91 -0.50 -9.71 16.47
C ALA A 91 -1.03 -8.32 16.92
N ASP A 92 -0.47 -7.79 18.00
CA ASP A 92 -0.78 -6.49 18.58
C ASP A 92 0.12 -5.34 18.08
N TYR A 93 0.90 -5.58 17.03
CA TYR A 93 1.86 -4.59 16.51
C TYR A 93 1.16 -3.29 16.06
N LEU A 94 0.10 -3.39 15.25
CA LEU A 94 -0.63 -2.20 14.79
C LEU A 94 -1.21 -1.38 15.94
N ASP A 95 -1.73 -2.05 16.97
CA ASP A 95 -2.29 -1.38 18.14
C ASP A 95 -1.19 -0.68 18.96
N LYS A 96 -0.02 -1.30 19.10
CA LYS A 96 1.11 -0.73 19.84
C LYS A 96 1.75 0.46 19.15
N GLU A 97 1.83 0.41 17.83
CA GLU A 97 2.37 1.49 17.01
C GLU A 97 1.28 2.53 16.63
N HIS A 98 0.08 2.43 17.20
CA HIS A 98 -1.05 3.32 16.90
C HIS A 98 -1.37 3.44 15.41
N VAL A 99 -1.23 2.32 14.68
CA VAL A 99 -1.41 2.23 13.24
C VAL A 99 -2.75 1.61 12.87
N VAL A 100 -3.42 2.19 11.88
CA VAL A 100 -4.63 1.64 11.27
C VAL A 100 -4.32 1.16 9.86
N PHE A 101 -4.68 -0.09 9.54
CA PHE A 101 -4.54 -0.63 8.19
C PHE A 101 -5.88 -0.65 7.46
N ILE A 102 -5.94 0.01 6.30
CA ILE A 102 -7.12 0.13 5.44
C ILE A 102 -6.81 -0.42 4.04
N ALA A 103 -7.66 -1.32 3.55
CA ALA A 103 -7.53 -1.88 2.21
C ALA A 103 -8.76 -1.56 1.36
N ASP A 104 -8.54 -1.06 0.15
CA ASP A 104 -9.57 -0.92 -0.87
C ASP A 104 -9.87 -2.28 -1.53
N VAL A 105 -11.07 -2.77 -1.31
CA VAL A 105 -11.59 -3.99 -1.94
C VAL A 105 -12.83 -3.72 -2.79
N SER A 106 -13.15 -2.45 -3.01
CA SER A 106 -14.37 -2.01 -3.70
C SER A 106 -14.46 -2.49 -5.15
N GLY A 107 -13.31 -2.64 -5.82
CA GLY A 107 -13.23 -3.19 -7.18
C GLY A 107 -13.37 -4.70 -7.27
N MET A 108 -13.49 -5.42 -6.13
CA MET A 108 -13.67 -6.87 -6.16
C MET A 108 -15.14 -7.25 -6.42
N PRO A 109 -15.43 -8.20 -7.33
CA PRO A 109 -16.75 -8.80 -7.41
C PRO A 109 -17.17 -9.38 -6.06
N SER A 110 -18.42 -9.15 -5.65
CA SER A 110 -18.93 -9.53 -4.32
C SER A 110 -18.75 -11.02 -3.99
N MET A 111 -18.84 -11.89 -4.98
CA MET A 111 -18.59 -13.33 -4.82
C MET A 111 -17.10 -13.61 -4.48
N ILE A 112 -16.17 -12.93 -5.15
CA ILE A 112 -14.74 -13.08 -4.89
C ILE A 112 -14.41 -12.52 -3.50
N LEU A 113 -14.96 -11.35 -3.16
CA LEU A 113 -14.77 -10.76 -1.83
C LEU A 113 -15.25 -11.74 -0.74
N LYS A 114 -16.49 -12.24 -0.86
CA LYS A 114 -17.12 -13.08 0.17
C LYS A 114 -16.49 -14.46 0.32
N TYR A 115 -16.18 -15.14 -0.79
CA TYR A 115 -15.79 -16.57 -0.75
C TYR A 115 -14.30 -16.81 -0.90
N VAL A 116 -13.52 -15.80 -1.30
CA VAL A 116 -12.08 -15.93 -1.51
C VAL A 116 -11.30 -14.94 -0.64
N ALA A 117 -11.56 -13.63 -0.77
CA ALA A 117 -10.75 -12.62 -0.10
C ALA A 117 -11.01 -12.57 1.41
N LEU A 118 -12.27 -12.50 1.87
CA LEU A 118 -12.58 -12.46 3.30
C LEU A 118 -12.06 -13.68 4.08
N PRO A 119 -12.24 -14.94 3.62
CA PRO A 119 -11.65 -16.09 4.30
C PRO A 119 -10.12 -16.04 4.36
N ASP A 120 -9.45 -15.44 3.37
CA ASP A 120 -8.00 -15.25 3.40
C ASP A 120 -7.60 -14.15 4.39
N LEU A 121 -8.29 -13.02 4.37
CA LEU A 121 -8.04 -11.92 5.31
C LEU A 121 -8.31 -12.33 6.77
N GLN A 122 -9.30 -13.20 7.03
CA GLN A 122 -9.65 -13.70 8.36
C GLN A 122 -8.60 -14.64 8.98
N LYS A 123 -7.57 -15.02 8.24
CA LYS A 123 -6.42 -15.77 8.78
C LYS A 123 -5.46 -14.88 9.57
N HIS A 124 -5.56 -13.57 9.41
CA HIS A 124 -4.73 -12.60 10.12
C HIS A 124 -5.41 -12.13 11.40
N GLU A 125 -4.64 -12.05 12.49
CA GLU A 125 -5.16 -11.70 13.82
C GLU A 125 -5.36 -10.18 14.00
N TYR A 126 -4.57 -9.35 13.26
CA TYR A 126 -4.71 -7.90 13.28
C TYR A 126 -5.91 -7.44 12.42
N SER A 127 -6.46 -6.27 12.73
CA SER A 127 -7.59 -5.70 11.98
C SER A 127 -7.15 -5.13 10.64
N ILE A 128 -7.89 -5.49 9.59
CA ILE A 128 -7.76 -4.92 8.24
C ILE A 128 -9.11 -4.27 7.92
N PHE A 129 -9.20 -2.95 8.01
CA PHE A 129 -10.41 -2.23 7.66
C PHE A 129 -10.62 -2.19 6.16
N LEU A 130 -11.85 -2.36 5.70
CA LEU A 130 -12.16 -2.55 4.29
C LEU A 130 -13.00 -1.39 3.76
N ILE A 131 -12.57 -0.79 2.65
CA ILE A 131 -13.40 0.08 1.84
C ILE A 131 -14.06 -0.80 0.77
N THR A 132 -15.39 -0.96 0.85
CA THR A 132 -16.17 -1.82 -0.04
C THR A 132 -17.02 -1.03 -1.04
N ASP A 133 -17.15 0.27 -0.86
CA ASP A 133 -17.86 1.18 -1.75
C ASP A 133 -16.89 1.92 -2.67
N GLU A 134 -17.10 1.82 -3.98
CA GLU A 134 -16.20 2.37 -5.00
C GLU A 134 -16.11 3.90 -4.93
N LYS A 135 -17.24 4.59 -4.67
CA LYS A 135 -17.25 6.05 -4.54
C LYS A 135 -16.53 6.52 -3.28
N ALA A 136 -16.58 5.71 -2.21
CA ALA A 136 -15.80 5.97 -1.01
C ALA A 136 -14.31 5.77 -1.28
N ALA A 137 -13.92 4.68 -1.96
CA ALA A 137 -12.53 4.40 -2.31
C ALA A 137 -11.91 5.51 -3.17
N GLU A 138 -12.62 6.00 -4.19
CA GLU A 138 -12.14 7.08 -5.06
C GLU A 138 -11.79 8.37 -4.31
N LYS A 139 -12.44 8.64 -3.16
CA LYS A 139 -12.11 9.82 -2.35
C LYS A 139 -10.70 9.77 -1.75
N PHE A 140 -10.20 8.57 -1.50
CA PHE A 140 -8.90 8.34 -0.84
C PHE A 140 -7.81 7.89 -1.80
N LYS A 141 -8.17 7.51 -3.03
CA LYS A 141 -7.25 6.97 -4.02
C LYS A 141 -6.35 8.06 -4.59
N PRO A 142 -5.03 7.97 -4.40
CA PRO A 142 -4.08 8.95 -4.90
C PRO A 142 -3.89 8.78 -6.41
N ALA A 143 -3.96 9.89 -7.17
CA ALA A 143 -3.72 9.88 -8.60
C ALA A 143 -2.26 9.51 -8.90
N GLY A 144 -2.05 8.48 -9.73
CA GLY A 144 -0.72 8.04 -10.14
C GLY A 144 0.05 7.19 -9.13
N HIS A 145 -0.51 6.93 -7.93
CA HIS A 145 0.17 6.19 -6.86
C HIS A 145 -0.64 5.00 -6.31
N ALA A 146 -1.72 4.62 -6.98
CA ALA A 146 -2.58 3.51 -6.53
C ALA A 146 -1.88 2.14 -6.51
N ASP A 147 -0.72 2.01 -7.14
CA ASP A 147 0.15 0.84 -7.17
C ASP A 147 1.23 0.85 -6.08
N ARG A 148 1.20 1.85 -5.17
CA ARG A 148 2.08 1.97 -4.02
C ARG A 148 1.30 1.81 -2.71
N ILE A 149 2.01 1.51 -1.64
CA ILE A 149 1.48 1.60 -0.28
C ILE A 149 1.51 3.06 0.10
N MET A 150 0.41 3.59 0.56
CA MET A 150 0.32 4.94 1.10
C MET A 150 0.34 4.86 2.63
N VAL A 151 1.31 5.52 3.24
CA VAL A 151 1.41 5.70 4.69
C VAL A 151 1.09 7.16 4.98
N ILE A 152 0.13 7.41 5.85
CA ILE A 152 -0.33 8.74 6.24
C ILE A 152 0.07 8.95 7.70
N ASP A 153 0.91 9.94 7.96
CA ASP A 153 1.21 10.39 9.31
C ASP A 153 0.13 11.36 9.79
N LEU A 154 -0.32 11.15 11.01
CA LEU A 154 -1.36 11.95 11.63
C LEU A 154 -0.86 12.60 12.92
N ASP A 155 -1.10 13.89 13.06
CA ASP A 155 -0.99 14.60 14.31
C ASP A 155 -2.38 15.06 14.76
N GLU A 156 -2.83 14.59 15.93
CA GLU A 156 -4.17 14.82 16.47
C GLU A 156 -5.31 14.63 15.44
N GLY A 157 -5.16 13.59 14.56
CA GLY A 157 -6.12 13.25 13.52
C GLY A 157 -6.04 14.14 12.27
N ARG A 158 -5.01 14.97 12.13
CA ARG A 158 -4.72 15.78 10.93
C ARG A 158 -3.58 15.16 10.15
N VAL A 159 -3.66 15.20 8.82
CA VAL A 159 -2.60 14.71 7.94
C VAL A 159 -1.38 15.62 8.07
N GLU A 160 -0.26 15.09 8.54
CA GLU A 160 1.01 15.80 8.62
C GLU A 160 1.89 15.54 7.40
N GLU A 161 2.03 14.27 7.03
CA GLU A 161 2.82 13.82 5.88
C GLU A 161 2.14 12.62 5.22
N VAL A 162 2.41 12.40 3.95
CA VAL A 162 2.03 11.18 3.24
C VAL A 162 3.24 10.63 2.52
N GLU A 163 3.53 9.34 2.75
CA GLU A 163 4.60 8.62 2.08
C GLU A 163 4.03 7.56 1.13
N PHE A 164 4.68 7.41 -0.02
CA PHE A 164 4.40 6.35 -0.98
C PHE A 164 5.59 5.41 -1.07
N VAL A 165 5.39 4.17 -0.59
CA VAL A 165 6.45 3.16 -0.50
C VAL A 165 6.10 1.90 -1.30
N THR A 166 7.13 1.13 -1.69
CA THR A 166 6.96 -0.06 -2.52
C THR A 166 7.71 -1.28 -1.99
N THR A 167 8.50 -1.15 -0.92
CA THR A 167 9.23 -2.25 -0.31
C THR A 167 8.85 -2.44 1.16
N GLU A 168 9.08 -3.63 1.71
CA GLU A 168 8.88 -3.88 3.13
C GLU A 168 9.79 -3.01 4.00
N LYS A 169 11.04 -2.77 3.54
CA LYS A 169 12.00 -1.93 4.24
C LYS A 169 11.50 -0.49 4.34
N ASP A 170 11.05 0.07 3.21
CA ASP A 170 10.53 1.44 3.21
C ASP A 170 9.23 1.55 4.04
N LEU A 171 8.40 0.48 4.05
CA LEU A 171 7.21 0.42 4.90
C LEU A 171 7.59 0.39 6.39
N GLU A 172 8.61 -0.36 6.77
CA GLU A 172 9.12 -0.38 8.15
C GLU A 172 9.64 1.00 8.56
N GLU A 173 10.47 1.63 7.71
CA GLU A 173 11.00 2.99 7.96
C GLU A 173 9.89 4.06 8.02
N ALA A 174 8.79 3.88 7.31
CA ALA A 174 7.65 4.79 7.34
C ALA A 174 6.73 4.59 8.57
N ILE A 175 6.77 3.41 9.23
CA ILE A 175 5.98 3.13 10.44
C ILE A 175 6.75 3.49 11.71
N ASP A 176 8.09 3.25 11.74
CA ASP A 176 8.97 3.55 12.88
C ASP A 176 9.19 5.07 13.05
#